data_c2d5b58507cfb1b6a6fafafbfb1f6218
#
_entry.id   c2d5b58507cfb1b6a6fafafbfb1f6218
#
_cell.length_a   1.000
_cell.length_b   1.000
_cell.length_c   1.000
_cell.angle_alpha   90.00
_cell.angle_beta   90.00
_cell.angle_gamma   90.00
#
_symmetry.space_group_name_H-M   'P 1'
#
loop_
_entity.id
_entity.type
_entity.pdbx_description
1 polymer ?
#
loop_
_entity_poly.entity_id
_entity_poly.type
_entity_poly.pdbx_seq_one_letter_code
_entity_poly.pdbx_strand_id
1 'polypeptide(L)'
;NEGTLNNSIAEIYQISERIEQVLGFVTQIAAETKMLGLNAAIEAARAGDAGRGSGVVAEEIRKLSDQSRDTVVSIKQLTDQIKAQLEHARQVSEQTLRASEEQAAATEEIAASIQELTKTAEKLDRVAREV
;
A
#
# COMPACT_ATOMS: atom_id res chain seq x y z
N ASN A 1 13.50 13.39 -7.52
CA ASN A 1 13.15 12.48 -6.40
C ASN A 1 11.65 12.23 -6.26
N GLU A 2 10.79 13.20 -6.56
CA GLU A 2 9.33 13.04 -6.41
C GLU A 2 8.71 12.16 -7.50
N GLY A 3 9.15 12.28 -8.74
CA GLY A 3 8.71 11.39 -9.82
C GLY A 3 8.96 9.92 -9.51
N THR A 4 10.06 9.63 -8.82
CA THR A 4 10.42 8.28 -8.39
C THR A 4 9.46 7.78 -7.29
N LEU A 5 9.11 8.64 -6.33
CA LEU A 5 8.18 8.29 -5.25
C LEU A 5 6.76 8.04 -5.78
N ASN A 6 6.25 8.92 -6.64
CA ASN A 6 4.93 8.76 -7.24
C ASN A 6 4.84 7.52 -8.12
N ASN A 7 5.89 7.18 -8.86
CA ASN A 7 5.97 5.94 -9.63
C ASN A 7 5.93 4.72 -8.71
N SER A 8 6.70 4.74 -7.61
CA SER A 8 6.71 3.64 -6.63
C SER A 8 5.34 3.46 -5.97
N ILE A 9 4.64 4.54 -5.63
CA ILE A 9 3.27 4.50 -5.09
C ILE A 9 2.33 3.84 -6.11
N ALA A 10 2.40 4.24 -7.38
CA ALA A 10 1.58 3.68 -8.45
C ALA A 10 1.86 2.18 -8.66
N GLU A 11 3.13 1.77 -8.64
CA GLU A 11 3.51 0.35 -8.74
C GLU A 11 2.96 -0.49 -7.59
N ILE A 12 3.07 -0.01 -6.35
CA ILE A 12 2.56 -0.73 -5.18
C ILE A 12 1.03 -0.81 -5.25
N TYR A 13 0.37 0.22 -5.77
CA TYR A 13 -1.09 0.19 -5.98
C TYR A 13 -1.48 -0.91 -6.96
N GLN A 14 -0.79 -1.02 -8.10
CA GLN A 14 -1.00 -2.09 -9.07
C GLN A 14 -0.74 -3.48 -8.48
N ILE A 15 0.31 -3.62 -7.65
CA ILE A 15 0.59 -4.87 -6.95
C ILE A 15 -0.56 -5.23 -6.02
N SER A 16 -1.11 -4.26 -5.28
CA SER A 16 -2.25 -4.46 -4.39
C SER A 16 -3.50 -4.93 -5.14
N GLU A 17 -3.77 -4.38 -6.32
CA GLU A 17 -4.86 -4.86 -7.18
C GLU A 17 -4.65 -6.30 -7.67
N ARG A 18 -3.42 -6.65 -8.03
CA ARG A 18 -3.08 -8.03 -8.40
C ARG A 18 -3.25 -9.00 -7.24
N ILE A 19 -2.91 -8.59 -6.03
CA ILE A 19 -3.15 -9.39 -4.81
C ILE A 19 -4.65 -9.66 -4.67
N GLU A 20 -5.52 -8.66 -4.82
CA GLU A 20 -6.98 -8.86 -4.77
C GLU A 20 -7.49 -9.86 -5.81
N GLN A 21 -6.97 -9.82 -7.02
CA GLN A 21 -7.30 -10.81 -8.05
C GLN A 21 -6.90 -12.22 -7.64
N VAL A 22 -5.69 -12.40 -7.10
CA VAL A 22 -5.21 -13.69 -6.60
C VAL A 22 -6.08 -14.17 -5.43
N LEU A 23 -6.48 -13.29 -4.52
CA LEU A 23 -7.38 -13.63 -3.42
C LEU A 23 -8.75 -14.12 -3.92
N GLY A 24 -9.25 -13.56 -5.03
CA GLY A 24 -10.44 -14.05 -5.71
C GLY A 24 -10.30 -15.52 -6.17
N PHE A 25 -9.18 -15.86 -6.79
CA PHE A 25 -8.88 -17.23 -7.19
C PHE A 25 -8.74 -18.17 -5.99
N VAL A 26 -8.03 -17.76 -4.93
CA VAL A 26 -7.89 -18.58 -3.72
C VAL A 26 -9.25 -18.84 -3.07
N THR A 27 -10.14 -17.84 -3.04
CA THR A 27 -11.49 -17.98 -2.53
C THR A 27 -12.29 -19.03 -3.33
N GLN A 28 -12.17 -18.99 -4.65
CA GLN A 28 -12.82 -19.96 -5.53
C GLN A 28 -12.27 -21.36 -5.30
N ILE A 29 -10.94 -21.53 -5.26
CA ILE A 29 -10.29 -22.82 -4.98
C ILE A 29 -10.73 -23.37 -3.64
N ALA A 30 -10.80 -22.54 -2.60
CA ALA A 30 -11.25 -22.95 -1.27
C ALA A 30 -12.71 -23.44 -1.30
N ALA A 31 -13.59 -22.76 -2.05
CA ALA A 31 -14.98 -23.17 -2.20
C ALA A 31 -15.10 -24.52 -2.93
N GLU A 32 -14.38 -24.71 -4.03
CA GLU A 32 -14.36 -25.97 -4.79
C GLU A 32 -13.78 -27.11 -3.94
N THR A 33 -12.69 -26.86 -3.21
CA THR A 33 -12.05 -27.82 -2.31
C THR A 33 -13.00 -28.24 -1.19
N LYS A 34 -13.77 -27.29 -0.62
CA LYS A 34 -14.77 -27.58 0.39
C LYS A 34 -15.88 -28.49 -0.17
N MET A 35 -16.34 -28.24 -1.40
CA MET A 35 -17.34 -29.08 -2.07
C MET A 35 -16.80 -30.48 -2.35
N LEU A 36 -15.54 -30.61 -2.77
CA LEU A 36 -14.87 -31.90 -2.95
C LEU A 36 -14.78 -32.66 -1.63
N GLY A 37 -14.41 -31.98 -0.53
CA GLY A 37 -14.39 -32.55 0.81
C GLY A 37 -15.77 -33.03 1.26
N LEU A 38 -16.83 -32.27 0.95
CA LEU A 38 -18.21 -32.68 1.25
C LEU A 38 -18.61 -33.95 0.48
N ASN A 39 -18.33 -33.99 -0.82
CA ASN A 39 -18.62 -35.15 -1.64
C ASN A 39 -17.87 -36.40 -1.16
N ALA A 40 -16.57 -36.21 -0.79
CA ALA A 40 -15.77 -37.29 -0.22
C ALA A 40 -16.32 -37.78 1.14
N ALA A 41 -16.81 -36.87 1.99
CA ALA A 41 -17.43 -37.24 3.26
C ALA A 41 -18.73 -38.04 3.07
N ILE A 42 -19.56 -37.65 2.08
CA ILE A 42 -20.81 -38.37 1.72
C ILE A 42 -20.46 -39.78 1.25
N GLU A 43 -19.49 -39.95 0.37
CA GLU A 43 -19.10 -41.26 -0.15
C GLU A 43 -18.43 -42.13 0.92
N ALA A 44 -17.63 -41.53 1.81
CA ALA A 44 -17.09 -42.22 2.97
C ALA A 44 -18.18 -42.77 3.91
N ALA A 45 -19.21 -41.97 4.18
CA ALA A 45 -20.35 -42.39 4.98
C ALA A 45 -21.12 -43.53 4.29
N ARG A 46 -21.23 -43.50 2.97
CA ARG A 46 -21.88 -44.52 2.16
C ARG A 46 -21.14 -45.87 2.19
N ALA A 47 -19.81 -45.82 2.30
CA ALA A 47 -18.95 -47.00 2.43
C ALA A 47 -18.98 -47.67 3.83
N GLY A 48 -19.66 -47.07 4.80
CA GLY A 48 -19.76 -47.60 6.17
C GLY A 48 -18.38 -47.71 6.87
N ASP A 49 -18.12 -48.82 7.52
CA ASP A 49 -16.89 -49.04 8.27
C ASP A 49 -15.61 -48.95 7.40
N ALA A 50 -15.69 -49.35 6.15
CA ALA A 50 -14.58 -49.26 5.20
C ALA A 50 -14.24 -47.79 4.86
N GLY A 51 -15.17 -46.86 5.00
CA GLY A 51 -15.00 -45.43 4.69
C GLY A 51 -14.53 -44.57 5.86
N ARG A 52 -14.40 -45.09 7.07
CA ARG A 52 -14.10 -44.28 8.29
C ARG A 52 -12.85 -43.43 8.15
N GLY A 53 -11.74 -44.00 7.65
CA GLY A 53 -10.49 -43.27 7.42
C GLY A 53 -10.65 -42.13 6.39
N SER A 54 -11.36 -42.41 5.29
CA SER A 54 -11.66 -41.41 4.25
C SER A 54 -12.56 -40.28 4.77
N GLY A 55 -13.49 -40.58 5.67
CA GLY A 55 -14.35 -39.58 6.31
C GLY A 55 -13.56 -38.57 7.16
N VAL A 56 -12.54 -39.02 7.89
CA VAL A 56 -11.64 -38.14 8.68
C VAL A 56 -10.85 -37.20 7.76
N VAL A 57 -10.33 -37.73 6.65
CA VAL A 57 -9.59 -36.91 5.66
C VAL A 57 -10.53 -35.89 5.01
N ALA A 58 -11.74 -36.30 4.66
CA ALA A 58 -12.74 -35.40 4.06
C ALA A 58 -13.11 -34.24 4.99
N GLU A 59 -13.25 -34.49 6.29
CA GLU A 59 -13.56 -33.45 7.27
C GLU A 59 -12.36 -32.50 7.46
N GLU A 60 -11.13 -33.02 7.47
CA GLU A 60 -9.93 -32.19 7.55
C GLU A 60 -9.78 -31.29 6.30
N ILE A 61 -10.10 -31.80 5.09
CA ILE A 61 -10.14 -31.01 3.86
C ILE A 61 -11.14 -29.85 3.98
N ARG A 62 -12.32 -30.09 4.51
CA ARG A 62 -13.34 -29.06 4.73
C ARG A 62 -12.86 -27.98 5.67
N LYS A 63 -12.26 -28.38 6.80
CA LYS A 63 -11.69 -27.48 7.78
C LYS A 63 -10.57 -26.59 7.19
N LEU A 64 -9.64 -27.20 6.43
CA LEU A 64 -8.56 -26.46 5.75
C LEU A 64 -9.12 -25.45 4.71
N SER A 65 -10.21 -25.83 4.03
CA SER A 65 -10.87 -24.92 3.08
C SER A 65 -11.48 -23.71 3.78
N ASP A 66 -12.10 -23.89 4.94
CA ASP A 66 -12.64 -22.79 5.74
C ASP A 66 -11.52 -21.90 6.29
N GLN A 67 -10.42 -22.47 6.79
CA GLN A 67 -9.25 -21.72 7.21
C GLN A 67 -8.62 -20.91 6.08
N SER A 68 -8.60 -21.47 4.86
CA SER A 68 -8.12 -20.75 3.67
C SER A 68 -8.98 -19.51 3.38
N ARG A 69 -10.30 -19.62 3.51
CA ARG A 69 -11.20 -18.47 3.35
C ARG A 69 -10.97 -17.39 4.41
N ASP A 70 -10.80 -17.79 5.67
CA ASP A 70 -10.51 -16.85 6.76
C ASP A 70 -9.18 -16.12 6.53
N THR A 71 -8.18 -16.86 6.03
CA THR A 71 -6.89 -16.28 5.65
C THR A 71 -7.04 -15.25 4.52
N VAL A 72 -7.85 -15.52 3.50
CA VAL A 72 -8.15 -14.58 2.42
C VAL A 72 -8.75 -13.29 2.96
N VAL A 73 -9.71 -13.38 3.89
CA VAL A 73 -10.30 -12.18 4.52
C VAL A 73 -9.23 -11.35 5.23
N SER A 74 -8.33 -11.99 5.98
CA SER A 74 -7.25 -11.31 6.68
C SER A 74 -6.27 -10.62 5.71
N ILE A 75 -5.89 -11.30 4.61
CA ILE A 75 -5.01 -10.71 3.59
C ILE A 75 -5.70 -9.54 2.90
N LYS A 76 -6.99 -9.63 2.61
CA LYS A 76 -7.75 -8.52 2.02
C LYS A 76 -7.72 -7.29 2.92
N GLN A 77 -7.92 -7.46 4.22
CA GLN A 77 -7.83 -6.36 5.20
C GLN A 77 -6.43 -5.70 5.18
N LEU A 78 -5.36 -6.51 5.09
CA LEU A 78 -3.99 -5.99 4.97
C LEU A 78 -3.78 -5.21 3.66
N THR A 79 -4.33 -5.71 2.56
CA THR A 79 -4.25 -5.02 1.26
C THR A 79 -4.99 -3.69 1.28
N ASP A 80 -6.16 -3.62 1.92
CA ASP A 80 -6.90 -2.37 2.12
C ASP A 80 -6.11 -1.37 2.97
N GLN A 81 -5.41 -1.84 4.01
CA GLN A 81 -4.51 -1.00 4.81
C GLN A 81 -3.34 -0.47 3.99
N ILE A 82 -2.73 -1.30 3.12
CA ILE A 82 -1.66 -0.87 2.22
C ILE A 82 -2.18 0.26 1.31
N LYS A 83 -3.34 0.10 0.69
CA LYS A 83 -3.95 1.14 -0.17
C LYS A 83 -4.18 2.45 0.60
N ALA A 84 -4.66 2.39 1.83
CA ALA A 84 -4.85 3.56 2.68
C ALA A 84 -3.53 4.27 3.00
N GLN A 85 -2.46 3.51 3.28
CA GLN A 85 -1.13 4.07 3.52
C GLN A 85 -0.52 4.71 2.26
N LEU A 86 -0.76 4.14 1.09
CA LEU A 86 -0.32 4.71 -0.18
C LEU A 86 -1.00 6.05 -0.47
N GLU A 87 -2.30 6.17 -0.20
CA GLU A 87 -3.02 7.42 -0.35
C GLU A 87 -2.50 8.48 0.63
N HIS A 88 -2.22 8.11 1.86
CA HIS A 88 -1.57 9.01 2.83
C HIS A 88 -0.18 9.44 2.36
N ALA A 89 0.64 8.52 1.85
CA ALA A 89 1.97 8.84 1.33
C ALA A 89 1.89 9.81 0.13
N ARG A 90 0.90 9.64 -0.75
CA ARG A 90 0.63 10.55 -1.87
C ARG A 90 0.31 11.97 -1.37
N GLN A 91 -0.57 12.09 -0.38
CA GLN A 91 -0.94 13.38 0.21
C GLN A 91 0.26 14.08 0.86
N VAL A 92 1.08 13.34 1.61
CA VAL A 92 2.30 13.89 2.23
C VAL A 92 3.30 14.33 1.17
N SER A 93 3.45 13.57 0.07
CA SER A 93 4.32 13.97 -1.06
C SER A 93 3.86 15.29 -1.68
N GLU A 94 2.57 15.45 -1.94
CA GLU A 94 2.01 16.69 -2.49
C GLU A 94 2.16 17.90 -1.56
N GLN A 95 2.03 17.69 -0.25
CA GLN A 95 2.28 18.75 0.75
C GLN A 95 3.75 19.15 0.78
N THR A 96 4.66 18.17 0.72
CA THR A 96 6.10 18.41 0.68
C THR A 96 6.51 19.20 -0.55
N LEU A 97 5.91 18.91 -1.71
CA LEU A 97 6.14 19.65 -2.95
C LEU A 97 5.77 21.12 -2.77
N ARG A 98 4.55 21.39 -2.31
CA ARG A 98 4.08 22.76 -2.07
C ARG A 98 5.00 23.51 -1.09
N ALA A 99 5.38 22.88 0.00
CA ALA A 99 6.30 23.48 0.97
C ALA A 99 7.69 23.78 0.36
N SER A 100 8.17 22.92 -0.54
CA SER A 100 9.44 23.13 -1.26
C SER A 100 9.36 24.29 -2.24
N GLU A 101 8.23 24.45 -2.94
CA GLU A 101 7.99 25.59 -3.84
C GLU A 101 7.92 26.92 -3.07
N GLU A 102 7.22 26.94 -1.93
CA GLU A 102 7.15 28.09 -1.04
C GLU A 102 8.53 28.45 -0.47
N GLN A 103 9.31 27.46 -0.09
CA GLN A 103 10.68 27.66 0.40
C GLN A 103 11.60 28.21 -0.68
N ALA A 104 11.48 27.74 -1.92
CA ALA A 104 12.26 28.27 -3.05
C ALA A 104 11.94 29.75 -3.28
N ALA A 105 10.63 30.12 -3.31
CA ALA A 105 10.21 31.50 -3.45
C ALA A 105 10.73 32.39 -2.31
N ALA A 106 10.65 31.95 -1.06
CA ALA A 106 11.19 32.68 0.09
C ALA A 106 12.71 32.85 0.00
N THR A 107 13.42 31.84 -0.52
CA THR A 107 14.87 31.92 -0.71
C THR A 107 15.26 32.97 -1.76
N GLU A 108 14.49 33.06 -2.85
CA GLU A 108 14.67 34.10 -3.89
C GLU A 108 14.42 35.50 -3.32
N GLU A 109 13.39 35.69 -2.49
CA GLU A 109 13.10 36.95 -1.83
C GLU A 109 14.22 37.38 -0.85
N ILE A 110 14.72 36.42 -0.08
CA ILE A 110 15.88 36.66 0.81
C ILE A 110 17.11 37.06 0.00
N ALA A 111 17.41 36.40 -1.10
CA ALA A 111 18.53 36.74 -1.97
C ALA A 111 18.41 38.15 -2.54
N ALA A 112 17.23 38.57 -2.98
CA ALA A 112 16.95 39.92 -3.44
C ALA A 112 17.18 40.97 -2.32
N SER A 113 16.66 40.67 -1.11
CA SER A 113 16.86 41.55 0.07
C SER A 113 18.34 41.71 0.46
N ILE A 114 19.14 40.65 0.38
CA ILE A 114 20.56 40.67 0.62
C ILE A 114 21.26 41.58 -0.41
N GLN A 115 20.89 41.50 -1.69
CA GLN A 115 21.45 42.38 -2.72
C GLN A 115 21.13 43.85 -2.46
N GLU A 116 19.91 44.17 -2.03
CA GLU A 116 19.53 45.52 -1.69
C GLU A 116 20.26 46.06 -0.47
N LEU A 117 20.42 45.22 0.57
CA LEU A 117 21.23 45.55 1.76
C LEU A 117 22.69 45.81 1.38
N THR A 118 23.29 45.02 0.50
CA THR A 118 24.65 45.20 0.02
C THR A 118 24.82 46.57 -0.67
N LYS A 119 23.90 46.92 -1.59
CA LYS A 119 23.91 48.24 -2.26
C LYS A 119 23.76 49.38 -1.28
N THR A 120 22.94 49.23 -0.26
CA THR A 120 22.75 50.23 0.78
C THR A 120 24.00 50.41 1.61
N ALA A 121 24.66 49.32 2.01
CA ALA A 121 25.93 49.34 2.74
C ALA A 121 27.05 50.04 1.92
N GLU A 122 27.18 49.74 0.62
CA GLU A 122 28.14 50.39 -0.27
C GLU A 122 27.87 51.89 -0.40
N LYS A 123 26.61 52.30 -0.45
CA LYS A 123 26.19 53.69 -0.50
C LYS A 123 26.55 54.44 0.80
N LEU A 124 26.32 53.80 1.96
CA LEU A 124 26.70 54.33 3.26
C LEU A 124 28.22 54.48 3.42
N ASP A 125 28.99 53.49 2.99
CA ASP A 125 30.47 53.56 3.03
C ASP A 125 31.01 54.73 2.15
N ARG A 126 30.41 54.93 1.00
CA ARG A 126 30.77 56.08 0.13
C ARG A 126 30.50 57.42 0.82
N VAL A 127 29.30 57.58 1.39
CA VAL A 127 28.93 58.82 2.09
C VAL A 127 29.84 59.06 3.29
N ALA A 128 30.21 58.02 4.05
CA ALA A 128 31.12 58.11 5.17
C ALA A 128 32.56 58.51 4.79
N ARG A 129 32.98 58.24 3.56
CA ARG A 129 34.33 58.64 3.05
C ARG A 129 34.37 60.08 2.49
N GLU A 130 33.22 60.64 2.14
CA GLU A 130 33.10 62.02 1.59
C GLU A 130 32.94 63.07 2.70
N VAL A 131 32.75 62.62 3.93
CA VAL A 131 32.67 63.49 5.13
C VAL A 131 34.01 63.48 5.89
#